data_390c28b11d8a4f6acd80729e1f4a953d
#
_entry.id   390c28b11d8a4f6acd80729e1f4a953d
#
_cell.length_a   1.000
_cell.length_b   1.000
_cell.length_c   1.000
_cell.angle_alpha   90.00
_cell.angle_beta   90.00
_cell.angle_gamma   90.00
#
_symmetry.space_group_name_H-M   'P 1'
#
loop_
_entity.id
_entity.type
_entity.pdbx_description
1 polymer ?
#
loop_
_entity_poly.entity_id
_entity_poly.type
_entity_poly.pdbx_seq_one_letter_code
_entity_poly.pdbx_strand_id
1 'polypeptide(L)'
;MKTNYKRIPFDLDKAKRITKGEIKGRIVTRDGHQARIICFDKDGWQSNYPIVALIQKEPTEESMYTFSKEGAYSIGNEFCRDLMIEVPTYYRDYSNFRPCKWQPCLVRDTASDLWRMGVCCGTDSYGVPIFYSANNSDGCCHWGHLLPLSKVTERLFGTKKSYEELIQELDNEQGKD
;
A
#
# COMPACT_ATOMS: atom_id res chain seq x y z
N MET A 1 -2.39 -5.83 21.72
CA MET A 1 -3.06 -6.61 20.63
C MET A 1 -2.06 -6.90 19.53
N LYS A 2 -1.98 -8.15 19.03
CA LYS A 2 -1.15 -8.45 17.86
C LYS A 2 -1.78 -7.78 16.64
N THR A 3 -1.04 -6.95 15.92
CA THR A 3 -1.49 -6.39 14.64
C THR A 3 -1.91 -7.55 13.73
N ASN A 4 -3.17 -7.59 13.36
CA ASN A 4 -3.66 -8.61 12.44
C ASN A 4 -3.20 -8.25 11.02
N TYR A 5 -2.40 -9.12 10.42
CA TYR A 5 -1.97 -8.99 9.04
C TYR A 5 -2.84 -9.84 8.12
N LYS A 6 -3.17 -9.28 6.95
CA LYS A 6 -3.74 -10.02 5.83
C LYS A 6 -2.63 -10.37 4.86
N ARG A 7 -2.53 -11.65 4.51
CA ARG A 7 -1.59 -12.11 3.49
C ARG A 7 -2.24 -12.00 2.10
N ILE A 8 -1.49 -11.42 1.16
CA ILE A 8 -1.90 -11.25 -0.23
C ILE A 8 -0.80 -11.79 -1.16
N PRO A 9 -1.11 -12.16 -2.42
CA PRO A 9 -0.12 -12.54 -3.40
C PRO A 9 0.98 -11.49 -3.55
N PHE A 10 2.19 -11.94 -3.92
CA PHE A 10 3.31 -11.05 -4.19
C PHE A 10 2.99 -10.14 -5.39
N ASP A 11 3.33 -8.88 -5.24
CA ASP A 11 3.23 -7.83 -6.25
C ASP A 11 4.53 -7.03 -6.22
N LEU A 12 5.24 -6.96 -7.34
CA LEU A 12 6.58 -6.38 -7.42
C LEU A 12 6.60 -4.89 -7.06
N ASP A 13 5.63 -4.12 -7.58
CA ASP A 13 5.60 -2.67 -7.34
C ASP A 13 5.24 -2.37 -5.89
N LYS A 14 4.30 -3.12 -5.34
CA LYS A 14 3.95 -3.03 -3.92
C LYS A 14 5.11 -3.44 -3.03
N ALA A 15 5.85 -4.51 -3.37
CA ALA A 15 7.04 -4.94 -2.64
C ALA A 15 8.14 -3.87 -2.64
N LYS A 16 8.39 -3.20 -3.79
CA LYS A 16 9.31 -2.07 -3.89
C LYS A 16 8.90 -0.91 -2.97
N ARG A 17 7.62 -0.57 -2.94
CA ARG A 17 7.08 0.51 -2.08
C ARG A 17 7.18 0.16 -0.59
N ILE A 18 6.93 -1.10 -0.22
CA ILE A 18 7.13 -1.60 1.15
C ILE A 18 8.61 -1.48 1.56
N THR A 19 9.53 -1.94 0.69
CA THR A 19 10.97 -1.90 0.96
C THR A 19 11.50 -0.47 1.12
N LYS A 20 10.91 0.51 0.40
CA LYS A 20 11.21 1.95 0.54
C LYS A 20 10.52 2.60 1.74
N GLY A 21 9.63 1.90 2.44
CA GLY A 21 8.84 2.46 3.53
C GLY A 21 7.71 3.39 3.09
N GLU A 22 7.37 3.40 1.80
CA GLU A 22 6.29 4.23 1.24
C GLU A 22 4.89 3.72 1.63
N ILE A 23 4.75 2.43 1.85
CA ILE A 23 3.51 1.79 2.33
C ILE A 23 3.81 0.80 3.44
N LYS A 24 2.85 0.64 4.35
CA LYS A 24 2.95 -0.33 5.46
C LYS A 24 2.74 -1.75 4.96
N GLY A 25 3.62 -2.63 5.38
CA GLY A 25 3.57 -4.04 5.08
C GLY A 25 4.91 -4.72 5.36
N ARG A 26 4.94 -6.00 5.16
CA ARG A 26 6.18 -6.78 5.19
C ARG A 26 6.14 -7.88 4.15
N ILE A 27 7.31 -8.32 3.71
CA ILE A 27 7.45 -9.41 2.76
C ILE A 27 7.76 -10.66 3.58
N VAL A 28 7.04 -11.73 3.29
CA VAL A 28 7.18 -13.02 3.96
C VAL A 28 7.18 -14.13 2.92
N THR A 29 7.58 -15.33 3.29
CA THR A 29 7.34 -16.52 2.50
C THR A 29 5.91 -17.05 2.71
N ARG A 30 5.44 -17.93 1.85
CA ARG A 30 4.12 -18.57 1.96
C ARG A 30 3.95 -19.32 3.29
N ASP A 31 5.01 -19.93 3.81
CA ASP A 31 5.05 -20.60 5.12
C ASP A 31 5.25 -19.63 6.31
N GLY A 32 5.44 -18.33 6.05
CA GLY A 32 5.39 -17.28 7.07
C GLY A 32 6.75 -16.78 7.58
N HIS A 33 7.86 -17.23 7.01
CA HIS A 33 9.18 -16.69 7.36
C HIS A 33 9.34 -15.26 6.83
N GLN A 34 9.98 -14.40 7.62
CA GLN A 34 10.25 -13.03 7.20
C GLN A 34 11.26 -13.00 6.06
N ALA A 35 10.98 -12.19 5.04
CA ALA A 35 11.84 -11.99 3.89
C ALA A 35 12.31 -10.53 3.81
N ARG A 36 13.63 -10.33 3.70
CA ARG A 36 14.24 -9.02 3.47
C ARG A 36 14.80 -8.96 2.06
N ILE A 37 14.22 -8.12 1.20
CA ILE A 37 14.69 -7.98 -0.17
C ILE A 37 16.03 -7.24 -0.20
N ILE A 38 16.98 -7.77 -0.96
CA ILE A 38 18.30 -7.19 -1.19
C ILE A 38 18.31 -6.40 -2.50
N CYS A 39 17.77 -6.97 -3.59
CA CYS A 39 17.59 -6.28 -4.86
C CYS A 39 16.41 -6.88 -5.63
N PHE A 40 15.91 -6.10 -6.62
CA PHE A 40 14.81 -6.49 -7.50
C PHE A 40 15.26 -6.70 -8.96
N ASP A 41 16.53 -6.51 -9.23
CA ASP A 41 17.10 -6.36 -10.57
C ASP A 41 18.45 -7.05 -10.71
N LYS A 42 18.60 -8.21 -10.06
CA LYS A 42 19.83 -9.01 -10.21
C LYS A 42 20.05 -9.35 -11.69
N ASP A 43 21.17 -8.87 -12.22
CA ASP A 43 21.65 -9.24 -13.53
C ASP A 43 22.35 -10.60 -13.52
N GLY A 44 22.27 -11.35 -14.65
CA GLY A 44 23.06 -12.55 -14.86
C GLY A 44 22.32 -13.67 -15.60
N TRP A 45 22.94 -14.83 -15.64
CA TRP A 45 22.54 -16.04 -16.40
C TRP A 45 21.12 -16.56 -16.15
N GLN A 46 20.50 -16.16 -15.05
CA GLN A 46 19.13 -16.55 -14.69
C GLN A 46 18.23 -15.31 -14.68
N SER A 47 18.02 -14.70 -15.84
CA SER A 47 17.12 -13.53 -15.99
C SER A 47 15.70 -13.74 -15.47
N ASN A 48 15.28 -15.01 -15.26
CA ASN A 48 13.96 -15.35 -14.72
C ASN A 48 13.83 -15.16 -13.21
N TYR A 49 14.93 -14.97 -12.47
CA TYR A 49 14.95 -14.82 -11.00
C TYR A 49 15.68 -13.54 -10.56
N PRO A 50 15.16 -12.37 -10.92
CA PRO A 50 15.87 -11.10 -10.66
C PRO A 50 15.78 -10.63 -9.21
N ILE A 51 14.87 -11.17 -8.39
CA ILE A 51 14.70 -10.77 -7.01
C ILE A 51 15.64 -11.60 -6.12
N VAL A 52 16.43 -10.91 -5.28
CA VAL A 52 17.24 -11.56 -4.25
C VAL A 52 16.70 -11.19 -2.88
N ALA A 53 16.46 -12.19 -2.04
CA ALA A 53 16.01 -11.97 -0.67
C ALA A 53 16.74 -12.86 0.33
N LEU A 54 16.87 -12.36 1.56
CA LEU A 54 17.27 -13.11 2.73
C LEU A 54 16.03 -13.58 3.47
N ILE A 55 15.95 -14.88 3.72
CA ILE A 55 14.84 -15.50 4.45
C ILE A 55 15.35 -15.90 5.83
N GLN A 56 14.70 -15.37 6.86
CA GLN A 56 15.01 -15.68 8.26
C GLN A 56 14.32 -17.00 8.65
N LYS A 57 15.08 -18.07 8.76
CA LYS A 57 14.57 -19.38 9.20
C LYS A 57 14.61 -19.53 10.71
N GLU A 58 15.69 -19.06 11.33
CA GLU A 58 15.92 -19.07 12.77
C GLU A 58 16.24 -17.63 13.20
N PRO A 59 16.10 -17.27 14.48
CA PRO A 59 16.38 -15.91 14.97
C PRO A 59 17.78 -15.39 14.60
N THR A 60 18.74 -16.29 14.39
CA THR A 60 20.15 -15.97 14.11
C THR A 60 20.62 -16.41 12.72
N GLU A 61 19.75 -17.04 11.91
CA GLU A 61 20.14 -17.58 10.60
C GLU A 61 19.30 -16.99 9.49
N GLU A 62 19.96 -16.30 8.56
CA GLU A 62 19.38 -15.86 7.28
C GLU A 62 19.98 -16.67 6.12
N SER A 63 19.15 -17.14 5.22
CA SER A 63 19.58 -17.79 3.98
C SER A 63 19.16 -16.99 2.76
N MET A 64 20.07 -16.88 1.79
CA MET A 64 19.85 -16.12 0.56
C MET A 64 19.15 -16.97 -0.49
N TYR A 65 18.09 -16.43 -1.11
CA TYR A 65 17.34 -17.05 -2.19
C TYR A 65 17.04 -16.06 -3.31
N THR A 66 16.77 -16.63 -4.49
CA THR A 66 16.35 -15.85 -5.66
C THR A 66 14.92 -16.21 -6.05
N PHE A 67 14.21 -15.21 -6.59
CA PHE A 67 12.77 -15.34 -6.91
C PHE A 67 12.48 -14.68 -8.26
N SER A 68 11.43 -15.19 -8.93
CA SER A 68 10.91 -14.56 -10.14
C SER A 68 10.31 -13.19 -9.86
N LYS A 69 9.94 -12.44 -10.90
CA LYS A 69 9.24 -11.15 -10.75
C LYS A 69 7.89 -11.27 -10.05
N GLU A 70 7.27 -12.43 -10.13
CA GLU A 70 6.01 -12.80 -9.47
C GLU A 70 6.23 -13.31 -8.03
N GLY A 71 7.47 -13.34 -7.55
CA GLY A 71 7.82 -13.81 -6.21
C GLY A 71 7.90 -15.34 -6.09
N ALA A 72 7.87 -16.07 -7.19
CA ALA A 72 7.96 -17.52 -7.17
C ALA A 72 9.40 -17.99 -6.92
N TYR A 73 9.58 -18.94 -5.99
CA TYR A 73 10.84 -19.61 -5.76
C TYR A 73 11.21 -20.55 -6.91
N SER A 74 10.21 -21.19 -7.52
CA SER A 74 10.36 -22.01 -8.72
C SER A 74 9.19 -21.78 -9.67
N ILE A 75 9.48 -21.58 -10.95
CA ILE A 75 8.46 -21.35 -11.98
C ILE A 75 7.69 -22.65 -12.24
N GLY A 76 6.37 -22.55 -12.30
CA GLY A 76 5.48 -23.66 -12.67
C GLY A 76 4.89 -24.45 -11.51
N ASN A 77 5.34 -24.24 -10.27
CA ASN A 77 4.76 -24.89 -9.07
C ASN A 77 4.65 -23.89 -7.93
N GLU A 78 3.64 -24.05 -7.09
CA GLU A 78 3.55 -23.33 -5.82
C GLU A 78 4.44 -23.96 -4.76
N PHE A 79 5.30 -23.15 -4.13
CA PHE A 79 6.18 -23.60 -3.06
C PHE A 79 5.90 -22.84 -1.76
N CYS A 80 6.20 -23.50 -0.63
CA CYS A 80 6.11 -22.87 0.68
C CYS A 80 7.02 -21.64 0.80
N ARG A 81 8.08 -21.57 0.00
CA ARG A 81 9.04 -20.44 -0.04
C ARG A 81 8.64 -19.31 -0.98
N ASP A 82 7.56 -19.41 -1.76
CA ASP A 82 7.11 -18.31 -2.60
C ASP A 82 6.88 -17.07 -1.75
N LEU A 83 7.28 -15.91 -2.28
CA LEU A 83 7.08 -14.63 -1.60
C LEU A 83 5.60 -14.25 -1.58
N MET A 84 5.20 -13.69 -0.47
CA MET A 84 3.88 -13.12 -0.22
C MET A 84 4.07 -11.73 0.40
N ILE A 85 3.02 -10.93 0.38
CA ILE A 85 2.98 -9.66 1.10
C ILE A 85 1.99 -9.76 2.24
N GLU A 86 2.39 -9.34 3.44
CA GLU A 86 1.50 -9.14 4.57
C GLU A 86 1.28 -7.64 4.80
N VAL A 87 0.02 -7.23 4.77
CA VAL A 87 -0.40 -5.86 5.08
C VAL A 87 -1.29 -5.85 6.31
N PRO A 88 -1.22 -4.81 7.17
CA PRO A 88 -2.13 -4.68 8.30
C PRO A 88 -3.58 -4.73 7.83
N THR A 89 -4.48 -5.38 8.58
CA THR A 89 -5.87 -5.57 8.15
C THR A 89 -6.65 -4.27 8.01
N TYR A 90 -6.25 -3.21 8.74
CA TYR A 90 -6.80 -1.87 8.63
C TYR A 90 -6.16 -1.04 7.51
N TYR A 91 -4.95 -1.46 7.00
CA TYR A 91 -4.31 -0.77 5.89
C TYR A 91 -4.99 -1.10 4.56
N ARG A 92 -5.17 -0.07 3.75
CA ARG A 92 -5.60 -0.17 2.35
C ARG A 92 -4.67 0.66 1.48
N ASP A 93 -4.28 0.13 0.34
CA ASP A 93 -3.55 0.90 -0.67
C ASP A 93 -4.56 1.67 -1.52
N TYR A 94 -4.59 2.98 -1.35
CA TYR A 94 -5.49 3.87 -2.08
C TYR A 94 -4.84 4.60 -3.25
N SER A 95 -3.60 4.27 -3.62
CA SER A 95 -2.87 4.95 -4.71
C SER A 95 -3.62 4.96 -6.05
N ASN A 96 -4.41 3.91 -6.29
CA ASN A 96 -5.24 3.78 -7.50
C ASN A 96 -6.73 3.98 -7.23
N PHE A 97 -7.07 4.61 -6.09
CA PHE A 97 -8.47 4.87 -5.79
C PHE A 97 -9.10 5.80 -6.84
N ARG A 98 -10.24 5.37 -7.36
CA ARG A 98 -11.08 6.13 -8.29
C ARG A 98 -12.50 6.13 -7.75
N PRO A 99 -13.00 7.27 -7.29
CA PRO A 99 -14.36 7.35 -6.76
C PRO A 99 -15.40 7.18 -7.85
N CYS A 100 -16.49 6.54 -7.50
CA CYS A 100 -17.69 6.53 -8.33
C CYS A 100 -18.43 7.88 -8.23
N LYS A 101 -19.26 8.19 -9.22
CA LYS A 101 -20.15 9.36 -9.15
C LYS A 101 -21.01 9.32 -7.89
N TRP A 102 -21.12 10.45 -7.20
CA TRP A 102 -21.81 10.65 -5.93
C TRP A 102 -21.15 9.98 -4.70
N GLN A 103 -19.95 9.44 -4.87
CA GLN A 103 -19.22 8.85 -3.73
C GLN A 103 -18.60 9.96 -2.87
N PRO A 104 -18.86 9.96 -1.53
CA PRO A 104 -18.16 10.84 -0.61
C PRO A 104 -16.70 10.38 -0.43
N CYS A 105 -15.79 11.35 -0.41
CA CYS A 105 -14.35 11.13 -0.29
C CYS A 105 -13.74 12.17 0.64
N LEU A 106 -12.55 11.88 1.15
CA LEU A 106 -11.65 12.88 1.69
C LEU A 106 -10.78 13.42 0.55
N VAL A 107 -10.63 14.74 0.49
CA VAL A 107 -9.93 15.46 -0.56
C VAL A 107 -9.02 16.54 0.02
N ARG A 108 -7.89 16.82 -0.62
CA ARG A 108 -7.02 17.97 -0.38
C ARG A 108 -6.18 18.27 -1.62
N ASP A 109 -5.76 19.52 -1.81
CA ASP A 109 -4.94 19.91 -2.97
C ASP A 109 -3.48 19.48 -2.80
N THR A 110 -2.90 19.82 -1.67
CA THR A 110 -1.49 19.54 -1.35
C THR A 110 -1.35 18.79 -0.01
N ALA A 111 -0.17 18.26 0.23
CA ALA A 111 0.15 17.61 1.51
C ALA A 111 0.04 18.57 2.72
N SER A 112 0.15 19.89 2.48
CA SER A 112 0.06 20.92 3.54
C SER A 112 -1.37 21.33 3.87
N ASP A 113 -2.36 20.92 3.08
CA ASP A 113 -3.74 21.30 3.28
C ASP A 113 -4.47 20.35 4.23
N LEU A 114 -5.52 20.87 4.85
CA LEU A 114 -6.41 20.05 5.66
C LEU A 114 -7.26 19.13 4.76
N TRP A 115 -7.43 17.90 5.21
CA TRP A 115 -8.41 17.02 4.59
C TRP A 115 -9.83 17.54 4.77
N ARG A 116 -10.58 17.58 3.68
CA ARG A 116 -11.97 18.03 3.60
C ARG A 116 -12.84 16.95 3.03
N MET A 117 -14.13 17.04 3.25
CA MET A 117 -15.09 16.16 2.61
C MET A 117 -15.45 16.71 1.22
N GLY A 118 -15.39 15.88 0.22
CA GLY A 118 -15.84 16.14 -1.14
C GLY A 118 -16.78 15.06 -1.63
N VAL A 119 -17.64 15.39 -2.59
CA VAL A 119 -18.52 14.42 -3.27
C VAL A 119 -18.14 14.41 -4.74
N CYS A 120 -17.72 13.24 -5.24
CA CYS A 120 -17.38 13.06 -6.64
C CYS A 120 -18.61 13.28 -7.53
N CYS A 121 -18.59 14.23 -8.47
CA CYS A 121 -19.69 14.46 -9.39
C CYS A 121 -19.51 13.77 -10.76
N GLY A 122 -18.38 13.11 -10.98
CA GLY A 122 -18.06 12.38 -12.19
C GLY A 122 -16.58 12.46 -12.53
N THR A 123 -16.26 12.32 -13.80
CA THR A 123 -14.91 12.50 -14.34
C THR A 123 -14.95 13.52 -15.48
N ASP A 124 -13.83 14.21 -15.70
CA ASP A 124 -13.64 15.05 -16.88
C ASP A 124 -13.40 14.19 -18.15
N SER A 125 -13.12 14.87 -19.27
CA SER A 125 -12.83 14.22 -20.57
C SER A 125 -11.55 13.37 -20.57
N TYR A 126 -10.68 13.52 -19.56
CA TYR A 126 -9.44 12.75 -19.39
C TYR A 126 -9.59 11.63 -18.34
N GLY A 127 -10.80 11.43 -17.81
CA GLY A 127 -11.08 10.42 -16.78
C GLY A 127 -10.63 10.83 -15.37
N VAL A 128 -10.27 12.11 -15.13
CA VAL A 128 -9.88 12.61 -13.82
C VAL A 128 -11.13 12.92 -13.00
N PRO A 129 -11.23 12.46 -11.74
CA PRO A 129 -12.37 12.73 -10.88
C PRO A 129 -12.56 14.23 -10.62
N ILE A 130 -13.79 14.71 -10.72
CA ILE A 130 -14.21 16.08 -10.41
C ILE A 130 -15.19 16.09 -9.24
N PHE A 131 -15.12 17.14 -8.42
CA PHE A 131 -15.85 17.25 -7.17
C PHE A 131 -16.63 18.53 -7.07
N TYR A 132 -17.75 18.51 -6.37
CA TYR A 132 -18.46 19.72 -6.00
C TYR A 132 -17.62 20.58 -5.05
N SER A 133 -17.56 21.86 -5.36
CA SER A 133 -16.98 22.89 -4.49
C SER A 133 -18.01 23.95 -4.20
N ALA A 134 -18.31 24.18 -2.92
CA ALA A 134 -19.23 25.24 -2.52
C ALA A 134 -18.69 26.67 -2.80
N ASN A 135 -17.39 26.79 -3.07
CA ASN A 135 -16.70 28.06 -3.27
C ASN A 135 -16.42 28.42 -4.73
N ASN A 136 -16.76 27.54 -5.68
CA ASN A 136 -16.54 27.79 -7.10
C ASN A 136 -17.86 28.06 -7.81
N SER A 137 -17.96 29.15 -8.54
CA SER A 137 -19.14 29.51 -9.34
C SER A 137 -19.53 28.43 -10.35
N ASP A 138 -18.57 27.64 -10.83
CA ASP A 138 -18.77 26.55 -11.78
C ASP A 138 -19.06 25.20 -11.11
N GLY A 139 -19.05 25.16 -9.78
CA GLY A 139 -19.52 24.02 -8.98
C GLY A 139 -18.62 22.79 -8.94
N CYS A 140 -17.56 22.70 -9.74
CA CYS A 140 -16.70 21.52 -9.84
C CYS A 140 -15.22 21.88 -9.75
N CYS A 141 -14.42 21.02 -9.10
CA CYS A 141 -12.97 21.17 -8.98
C CYS A 141 -12.25 19.84 -8.99
N HIS A 142 -10.96 19.87 -9.28
CA HIS A 142 -10.04 18.75 -9.13
C HIS A 142 -9.31 18.87 -7.79
N TRP A 143 -8.86 17.72 -7.25
CA TRP A 143 -8.07 17.65 -6.04
C TRP A 143 -6.83 16.81 -6.25
N GLY A 144 -5.71 17.22 -5.66
CA GLY A 144 -4.42 16.52 -5.82
C GLY A 144 -4.35 15.19 -5.09
N HIS A 145 -5.09 15.06 -3.98
CA HIS A 145 -5.11 13.84 -3.15
C HIS A 145 -6.53 13.42 -2.83
N LEU A 146 -6.80 12.12 -2.95
CA LEU A 146 -8.11 11.51 -2.77
C LEU A 146 -8.01 10.27 -1.87
N LEU A 147 -8.93 10.13 -0.92
CA LEU A 147 -9.11 8.90 -0.14
C LEU A 147 -10.60 8.56 -0.05
N PRO A 148 -10.98 7.28 -0.07
CA PRO A 148 -12.36 6.89 0.20
C PRO A 148 -12.71 7.23 1.66
N LEU A 149 -13.94 7.65 1.90
CA LEU A 149 -14.44 7.83 3.26
C LEU A 149 -14.68 6.45 3.90
N SER A 150 -14.05 6.21 5.04
CA SER A 150 -14.16 4.98 5.84
C SER A 150 -13.95 5.31 7.31
N LYS A 151 -14.27 4.37 8.22
CA LYS A 151 -14.00 4.53 9.67
C LYS A 151 -12.55 4.81 10.01
N VAL A 152 -11.61 4.38 9.15
CA VAL A 152 -10.18 4.65 9.32
C VAL A 152 -9.84 6.03 8.80
N THR A 153 -10.17 6.33 7.53
CA THR A 153 -9.79 7.58 6.87
C THR A 153 -10.53 8.80 7.41
N GLU A 154 -11.73 8.65 7.99
CA GLU A 154 -12.46 9.76 8.61
C GLU A 154 -11.67 10.44 9.74
N ARG A 155 -10.72 9.73 10.38
CA ARG A 155 -9.82 10.30 11.40
C ARG A 155 -8.86 11.36 10.84
N LEU A 156 -8.70 11.44 9.52
CA LEU A 156 -7.90 12.46 8.84
C LEU A 156 -8.66 13.78 8.66
N PHE A 157 -10.00 13.76 8.71
CA PHE A 157 -10.81 14.96 8.48
C PHE A 157 -10.38 16.11 9.39
N GLY A 158 -10.14 17.28 8.80
CA GLY A 158 -9.67 18.47 9.51
C GLY A 158 -8.20 18.42 9.95
N THR A 159 -7.43 17.42 9.54
CA THR A 159 -5.99 17.30 9.81
C THR A 159 -5.15 17.52 8.56
N LYS A 160 -3.83 17.75 8.75
CA LYS A 160 -2.83 17.78 7.67
C LYS A 160 -2.07 16.45 7.54
N LYS A 161 -2.35 15.49 8.41
CA LYS A 161 -1.65 14.21 8.43
C LYS A 161 -1.81 13.47 7.10
N SER A 162 -0.80 12.73 6.70
CA SER A 162 -0.91 11.78 5.59
C SER A 162 -1.66 10.52 6.03
N TYR A 163 -2.08 9.72 5.07
CA TYR A 163 -2.67 8.41 5.36
C TYR A 163 -1.65 7.48 6.03
N GLU A 164 -0.40 7.55 5.62
CA GLU A 164 0.72 6.78 6.17
C GLU A 164 0.98 7.12 7.64
N GLU A 165 0.94 8.41 7.99
CA GLU A 165 1.06 8.87 9.38
C GLU A 165 -0.09 8.35 10.25
N LEU A 166 -1.33 8.38 9.74
CA LEU A 166 -2.48 7.79 10.43
C LEU A 166 -2.29 6.29 10.68
N ILE A 167 -1.85 5.55 9.66
CA ILE A 167 -1.60 4.11 9.79
C ILE A 167 -0.50 3.83 10.83
N GLN A 168 0.53 4.66 10.88
CA GLN A 168 1.60 4.54 11.87
C GLN A 168 1.10 4.81 13.31
N GLU A 169 0.20 5.76 13.49
CA GLU A 169 -0.43 6.02 14.78
C GLU A 169 -1.28 4.83 15.23
N LEU A 170 -2.06 4.25 14.32
CA LEU A 170 -2.87 3.05 14.61
C LEU A 170 -2.00 1.85 14.99
N ASP A 171 -0.85 1.65 14.33
CA ASP A 171 0.12 0.63 14.72
C ASP A 171 0.64 0.86 16.14
N ASN A 172 0.98 2.10 16.48
CA ASN A 172 1.50 2.46 17.78
C ASN A 172 0.44 2.36 18.90
N GLU A 173 -0.83 2.65 18.59
CA GLU A 173 -1.96 2.49 19.52
C GLU A 173 -2.17 1.00 19.86
N GLN A 174 -2.06 0.10 18.87
CA GLN A 174 -2.25 -1.34 19.05
C GLN A 174 -1.05 -2.06 19.70
N GLY A 175 0.12 -1.45 19.68
CA GLY A 175 1.33 -2.01 20.30
C GLY A 175 1.49 -1.69 21.81
N LYS A 176 0.55 -0.95 22.40
CA LYS A 176 0.60 -0.53 23.82
C LYS A 176 -0.25 -1.38 24.77
N ASP A 177 -0.94 -2.38 24.27
CA ASP A 177 -1.68 -3.39 25.03
C ASP A 177 -0.88 -4.72 25.05
#